data_57351210a75a2058fbedaa74bce1402c
#
_entry.id   57351210a75a2058fbedaa74bce1402c
#
_cell.length_a   1.000
_cell.length_b   1.000
_cell.length_c   1.000
_cell.angle_alpha   90.00
_cell.angle_beta   90.00
_cell.angle_gamma   90.00
#
_symmetry.space_group_name_H-M   'P 1'
#
loop_
_entity.id
_entity.type
_entity.pdbx_description
1 polymer ?
#
loop_
_entity_poly.entity_id
_entity_poly.type
_entity_poly.pdbx_seq_one_letter_code
_entity_poly.pdbx_strand_id
1 'polypeptide(L)'
;MAWIAKIDSVTKHPDADALDICTIGGWQCVSKIGDFNTGDLAIYVSIDAWVPHHIAPFLSKGKEPREYNSVKGERLRTVRLRGQISQGLLLPLSVLSHSLGYQYSAPEGDDVTEWLGIQKWEAPIPACLAGSVRGAFPSWIPKTTQERVQNLVTEVAEWVKQGLEFEVTEKLDGSSMTVYCFQQDDDSDSGVCSRNLDLKRDENNTFWKVAIREQLIEKLQSTGKNLAIQGELIGEGIQGNRYGIRGHDFFLFDVYDITEGRYFTPEQRRNLAKELDIKHVPVYLDRSGVNXXXXXXXXXXXXXXXXKGW
;
A
#
# COMPACT_ATOMS: atom_id res chain seq x y z
N MET A 1 0.40 -12.08 1.67
CA MET A 1 0.56 -11.94 0.20
C MET A 1 -0.09 -13.09 -0.56
N ALA A 2 -0.17 -14.27 0.02
CA ALA A 2 -0.84 -15.41 -0.60
C ALA A 2 -1.72 -16.11 0.43
N TRP A 3 -2.98 -16.38 0.07
CA TRP A 3 -3.91 -17.03 1.02
C TRP A 3 -4.91 -17.92 0.27
N ILE A 4 -5.50 -18.84 1.03
CA ILE A 4 -6.55 -19.72 0.51
C ILE A 4 -7.82 -18.88 0.36
N ALA A 5 -8.32 -18.76 -0.84
CA ALA A 5 -9.47 -17.92 -1.14
C ALA A 5 -10.56 -18.71 -1.84
N LYS A 6 -11.80 -18.38 -1.53
CA LYS A 6 -12.95 -18.90 -2.26
C LYS A 6 -13.22 -17.99 -3.47
N ILE A 7 -13.36 -18.60 -4.63
CA ILE A 7 -13.66 -17.87 -5.85
C ILE A 7 -15.15 -17.55 -5.85
N ASP A 8 -15.47 -16.25 -5.80
CA ASP A 8 -16.85 -15.80 -5.70
C ASP A 8 -17.64 -16.02 -6.98
N SER A 9 -16.99 -15.79 -8.13
CA SER A 9 -17.63 -16.03 -9.41
C SER A 9 -16.59 -16.27 -10.50
N VAL A 10 -16.97 -17.08 -11.48
CA VAL A 10 -16.20 -17.29 -12.71
C VAL A 10 -17.15 -17.03 -13.87
N THR A 11 -16.79 -16.10 -14.75
CA THR A 11 -17.56 -15.77 -15.92
C THR A 11 -16.66 -15.78 -17.15
N LYS A 12 -17.27 -16.02 -18.31
CA LYS A 12 -16.51 -16.04 -19.56
C LYS A 12 -16.00 -14.62 -19.89
N HIS A 13 -14.76 -14.54 -20.36
CA HIS A 13 -14.20 -13.27 -20.82
C HIS A 13 -14.98 -12.80 -22.06
N PRO A 14 -15.45 -11.54 -22.10
CA PRO A 14 -16.30 -11.09 -23.21
C PRO A 14 -15.56 -11.05 -24.56
N ASP A 15 -14.25 -10.85 -24.55
CA ASP A 15 -13.48 -10.63 -25.78
C ASP A 15 -12.35 -11.66 -25.98
N ALA A 16 -12.39 -12.79 -25.29
CA ALA A 16 -11.34 -13.82 -25.42
C ALA A 16 -11.92 -15.20 -25.12
N ASP A 17 -11.92 -16.06 -26.13
CA ASP A 17 -12.52 -17.39 -26.00
C ASP A 17 -11.74 -18.33 -25.09
N ALA A 18 -10.46 -18.05 -24.86
CA ALA A 18 -9.59 -18.91 -24.05
C ALA A 18 -9.46 -18.45 -22.60
N LEU A 19 -10.22 -17.43 -22.19
CA LEU A 19 -10.05 -16.83 -20.87
C LEU A 19 -11.37 -16.76 -20.10
N ASP A 20 -11.24 -16.89 -18.77
CA ASP A 20 -12.31 -16.64 -17.82
C ASP A 20 -11.94 -15.46 -16.94
N ILE A 21 -12.96 -14.82 -16.36
CA ILE A 21 -12.79 -13.76 -15.36
C ILE A 21 -13.24 -14.33 -14.02
N CYS A 22 -12.32 -14.31 -13.06
CA CYS A 22 -12.58 -14.78 -11.69
C CYS A 22 -12.64 -13.60 -10.74
N THR A 23 -13.60 -13.61 -9.84
CA THR A 23 -13.75 -12.56 -8.81
C THR A 23 -13.45 -13.18 -7.45
N ILE A 24 -12.58 -12.53 -6.67
CA ILE A 24 -12.21 -12.95 -5.31
C ILE A 24 -12.30 -11.72 -4.42
N GLY A 25 -13.36 -11.60 -3.63
CA GLY A 25 -13.62 -10.40 -2.84
C GLY A 25 -13.71 -9.20 -3.76
N GLY A 26 -12.88 -8.20 -3.54
CA GLY A 26 -12.80 -7.01 -4.39
C GLY A 26 -11.81 -7.12 -5.54
N TRP A 27 -11.21 -8.32 -5.72
CA TRP A 27 -10.16 -8.53 -6.74
C TRP A 27 -10.72 -9.25 -7.96
N GLN A 28 -10.16 -8.91 -9.12
CA GLN A 28 -10.48 -9.58 -10.38
C GLN A 28 -9.21 -10.16 -10.97
N CYS A 29 -9.26 -11.45 -11.30
CA CYS A 29 -8.18 -12.17 -11.98
C CYS A 29 -8.69 -12.79 -13.27
N VAL A 30 -7.88 -12.72 -14.32
CA VAL A 30 -8.16 -13.43 -15.56
C VAL A 30 -7.36 -14.72 -15.55
N SER A 31 -8.04 -15.84 -15.84
CA SER A 31 -7.42 -17.16 -15.86
C SER A 31 -7.72 -17.86 -17.18
N LYS A 32 -7.04 -18.97 -17.44
CA LYS A 32 -7.33 -19.80 -18.59
C LYS A 32 -8.72 -20.42 -18.42
N ILE A 33 -9.46 -20.50 -19.50
CA ILE A 33 -10.81 -21.04 -19.47
C ILE A 33 -10.82 -22.46 -18.86
N GLY A 34 -11.73 -22.68 -17.94
CA GLY A 34 -11.91 -23.99 -17.31
C GLY A 34 -10.97 -24.31 -16.17
N ASP A 35 -10.00 -23.45 -15.87
CA ASP A 35 -9.06 -23.72 -14.77
C ASP A 35 -9.75 -23.70 -13.40
N PHE A 36 -10.77 -22.85 -13.22
CA PHE A 36 -11.46 -22.67 -11.95
C PHE A 36 -12.96 -22.59 -12.13
N ASN A 37 -13.68 -22.92 -11.09
CA ASN A 37 -15.15 -22.82 -11.06
C ASN A 37 -15.59 -21.97 -9.87
N THR A 38 -16.76 -21.35 -10.00
CA THR A 38 -17.38 -20.62 -8.90
C THR A 38 -17.48 -21.52 -7.68
N GLY A 39 -17.04 -21.00 -6.52
CA GLY A 39 -17.06 -21.73 -5.27
C GLY A 39 -15.81 -22.52 -4.97
N ASP A 40 -14.89 -22.67 -5.93
CA ASP A 40 -13.62 -23.37 -5.68
C ASP A 40 -12.78 -22.63 -4.65
N LEU A 41 -12.03 -23.41 -3.87
CA LEU A 41 -10.92 -22.87 -3.08
C LEU A 41 -9.66 -22.91 -3.93
N ALA A 42 -8.92 -21.83 -3.90
CA ALA A 42 -7.67 -21.69 -4.66
C ALA A 42 -6.70 -20.84 -3.86
N ILE A 43 -5.46 -20.79 -4.30
CA ILE A 43 -4.49 -19.87 -3.71
C ILE A 43 -4.59 -18.55 -4.48
N TYR A 44 -4.92 -17.46 -3.78
CA TYR A 44 -4.85 -16.12 -4.37
C TYR A 44 -3.54 -15.48 -3.98
N VAL A 45 -2.77 -15.03 -4.96
CA VAL A 45 -1.51 -14.33 -4.73
C VAL A 45 -1.70 -12.89 -5.19
N SER A 46 -1.50 -11.95 -4.27
CA SER A 46 -1.80 -10.54 -4.53
C SER A 46 -0.72 -9.87 -5.39
N ILE A 47 -1.09 -8.74 -5.99
CA ILE A 47 -0.13 -7.93 -6.73
C ILE A 47 0.99 -7.47 -5.79
N ASP A 48 2.16 -7.23 -6.37
CA ASP A 48 3.41 -6.91 -5.69
C ASP A 48 4.01 -8.08 -4.90
N ALA A 49 3.44 -9.27 -5.05
CA ALA A 49 4.12 -10.47 -4.57
C ALA A 49 5.27 -10.81 -5.50
N TRP A 50 6.41 -11.21 -4.92
CA TRP A 50 7.51 -11.84 -5.66
C TRP A 50 7.29 -13.32 -5.58
N VAL A 51 7.00 -13.95 -6.71
CA VAL A 51 6.64 -15.37 -6.79
C VAL A 51 7.86 -16.16 -7.25
N PRO A 52 8.36 -17.12 -6.43
CA PRO A 52 9.49 -17.94 -6.85
C PRO A 52 9.20 -18.67 -8.16
N HIS A 53 10.23 -18.82 -8.98
CA HIS A 53 10.10 -19.41 -10.32
C HIS A 53 9.46 -20.80 -10.28
N HIS A 54 9.86 -21.63 -9.32
CA HIS A 54 9.35 -23.02 -9.27
C HIS A 54 7.83 -23.09 -8.96
N ILE A 55 7.28 -22.05 -8.34
CA ILE A 55 5.84 -22.00 -8.04
C ILE A 55 5.01 -21.72 -9.32
N ALA A 56 5.49 -20.78 -10.15
CA ALA A 56 4.75 -20.36 -11.34
C ALA A 56 5.74 -20.01 -12.46
N PRO A 57 6.38 -21.02 -13.05
CA PRO A 57 7.40 -20.76 -14.08
C PRO A 57 6.85 -20.05 -15.31
N PHE A 58 5.57 -20.19 -15.59
CA PHE A 58 4.93 -19.53 -16.75
C PHE A 58 4.97 -18.00 -16.66
N LEU A 59 5.18 -17.42 -15.46
CA LEU A 59 5.27 -15.97 -15.30
C LEU A 59 6.47 -15.37 -16.02
N SER A 60 7.53 -16.15 -16.21
CA SER A 60 8.73 -15.69 -16.92
C SER A 60 8.57 -15.75 -18.45
N LYS A 61 7.48 -16.33 -18.94
CA LYS A 61 7.15 -16.38 -20.38
C LYS A 61 8.29 -16.98 -21.21
N GLY A 62 8.90 -18.03 -20.70
CA GLY A 62 9.98 -18.73 -21.38
C GLY A 62 11.35 -18.04 -21.31
N LYS A 63 11.45 -16.95 -20.62
CA LYS A 63 12.71 -16.22 -20.43
C LYS A 63 13.37 -16.64 -19.11
N GLU A 64 14.64 -16.30 -18.97
CA GLU A 64 15.34 -16.50 -17.71
C GLU A 64 14.62 -15.66 -16.62
N PRO A 65 14.26 -16.27 -15.49
CA PRO A 65 13.58 -15.52 -14.43
C PRO A 65 14.50 -14.46 -13.84
N ARG A 66 13.88 -13.36 -13.42
CA ARG A 66 14.62 -12.29 -12.75
C ARG A 66 14.93 -12.70 -11.31
N GLU A 67 15.69 -11.88 -10.63
CA GLU A 67 16.11 -12.16 -9.25
C GLU A 67 15.76 -11.00 -8.33
N TYR A 68 15.29 -11.35 -7.13
CA TYR A 68 14.98 -10.38 -6.07
C TYR A 68 15.31 -11.05 -4.74
N ASN A 69 16.15 -10.39 -3.93
CA ASN A 69 16.62 -10.94 -2.65
C ASN A 69 17.15 -12.37 -2.81
N SER A 70 17.92 -12.59 -3.88
CA SER A 70 18.56 -13.88 -4.19
C SER A 70 17.55 -15.00 -4.53
N VAL A 71 16.31 -14.65 -4.82
CA VAL A 71 15.27 -15.61 -5.24
C VAL A 71 14.89 -15.33 -6.68
N LYS A 72 15.07 -16.33 -7.54
CA LYS A 72 14.64 -16.22 -8.94
C LYS A 72 13.11 -16.32 -9.00
N GLY A 73 12.49 -15.44 -9.77
CA GLY A 73 11.04 -15.39 -9.88
C GLY A 73 10.56 -14.17 -10.64
N GLU A 74 9.31 -13.80 -10.38
CA GLU A 74 8.70 -12.64 -11.03
C GLU A 74 7.79 -11.89 -10.05
N ARG A 75 7.72 -10.58 -10.25
CA ARG A 75 6.79 -9.72 -9.52
C ARG A 75 5.42 -9.77 -10.19
N LEU A 76 4.38 -9.95 -9.41
CA LEU A 76 3.00 -9.83 -9.92
C LEU A 76 2.62 -8.37 -10.05
N ARG A 77 2.08 -8.01 -11.20
CA ARG A 77 1.62 -6.65 -11.50
C ARG A 77 0.18 -6.71 -11.95
N THR A 78 -0.50 -5.57 -11.84
CA THR A 78 -1.78 -5.39 -12.52
C THR A 78 -1.51 -5.41 -14.02
N VAL A 79 -2.24 -6.23 -14.74
CA VAL A 79 -2.15 -6.30 -16.20
C VAL A 79 -3.55 -6.16 -16.81
N ARG A 80 -3.60 -5.83 -18.09
CA ARG A 80 -4.85 -5.85 -18.85
C ARG A 80 -4.73 -6.95 -19.90
N LEU A 81 -5.70 -7.83 -19.90
CA LEU A 81 -5.78 -8.94 -20.87
C LEU A 81 -7.05 -8.75 -21.68
N ARG A 82 -6.89 -8.36 -22.93
CA ARG A 82 -8.01 -8.06 -23.83
C ARG A 82 -9.01 -7.10 -23.19
N GLY A 83 -8.48 -6.00 -22.58
CA GLY A 83 -9.31 -4.96 -21.97
C GLY A 83 -9.69 -5.20 -20.52
N GLN A 84 -9.64 -6.44 -20.05
CA GLN A 84 -10.01 -6.75 -18.67
C GLN A 84 -8.82 -6.65 -17.73
N ILE A 85 -9.03 -6.02 -16.59
CA ILE A 85 -8.00 -5.91 -15.56
C ILE A 85 -7.81 -7.26 -14.88
N SER A 86 -6.55 -7.66 -14.68
CA SER A 86 -6.20 -8.84 -13.91
C SER A 86 -5.22 -8.42 -12.82
N GLN A 87 -5.59 -8.63 -11.57
CA GLN A 87 -4.81 -8.21 -10.40
C GLN A 87 -4.54 -9.41 -9.52
N GLY A 88 -3.32 -9.92 -9.59
CA GLY A 88 -2.92 -11.08 -8.82
C GLY A 88 -2.92 -12.35 -9.66
N LEU A 89 -2.84 -13.48 -8.98
CA LEU A 89 -2.70 -14.79 -9.62
C LEU A 89 -3.48 -15.81 -8.82
N LEU A 90 -4.23 -16.67 -9.51
CA LEU A 90 -4.86 -17.82 -8.90
C LEU A 90 -4.04 -19.07 -9.22
N LEU A 91 -3.76 -19.85 -8.18
CA LEU A 91 -3.05 -21.12 -8.31
C LEU A 91 -3.92 -22.23 -7.72
N PRO A 92 -3.87 -23.43 -8.27
CA PRO A 92 -4.60 -24.55 -7.68
C PRO A 92 -3.96 -24.96 -6.34
N LEU A 93 -4.75 -25.53 -5.44
CA LEU A 93 -4.25 -25.97 -4.14
C LEU A 93 -3.16 -27.05 -4.27
N SER A 94 -3.12 -27.76 -5.40
CA SER A 94 -2.10 -28.78 -5.64
C SER A 94 -0.66 -28.22 -5.60
N VAL A 95 -0.50 -26.92 -5.79
CA VAL A 95 0.80 -26.27 -5.69
C VAL A 95 1.38 -26.46 -4.28
N LEU A 96 0.53 -26.42 -3.27
CA LEU A 96 0.96 -26.63 -1.88
C LEU A 96 1.44 -28.07 -1.66
N SER A 97 0.74 -29.03 -2.25
CA SER A 97 1.11 -30.45 -2.12
C SER A 97 2.50 -30.71 -2.71
N HIS A 98 2.80 -30.15 -3.86
CA HIS A 98 4.12 -30.27 -4.48
C HIS A 98 5.21 -29.67 -3.60
N SER A 99 4.93 -28.53 -2.98
CA SER A 99 5.91 -27.83 -2.15
C SER A 99 6.21 -28.59 -0.86
N LEU A 100 5.20 -29.25 -0.28
CA LEU A 100 5.32 -29.88 1.03
C LEU A 100 5.57 -31.38 0.96
N GLY A 101 5.41 -32.01 -0.19
CA GLY A 101 5.56 -33.44 -0.36
C GLY A 101 4.40 -34.26 0.21
N TYR A 102 3.30 -33.62 0.61
CA TYR A 102 2.08 -34.28 1.04
C TYR A 102 0.88 -33.39 0.73
N GLN A 103 -0.28 -33.96 0.77
CA GLN A 103 -1.51 -33.22 0.45
C GLN A 103 -1.82 -32.21 1.56
N TYR A 104 -1.87 -30.94 1.17
CA TYR A 104 -2.19 -29.86 2.10
C TYR A 104 -3.71 -29.65 2.12
N SER A 105 -4.24 -29.60 3.33
CA SER A 105 -5.66 -29.29 3.54
C SER A 105 -5.74 -28.07 4.46
N ALA A 106 -6.18 -26.96 3.94
CA ALA A 106 -6.25 -25.72 4.70
C ALA A 106 -7.61 -25.05 4.50
N PRO A 107 -8.13 -24.43 5.56
CA PRO A 107 -9.38 -23.71 5.42
C PRO A 107 -9.20 -22.41 4.65
N GLU A 108 -10.31 -21.91 4.15
CA GLU A 108 -10.37 -20.59 3.55
C GLU A 108 -9.79 -19.55 4.51
N GLY A 109 -8.98 -18.65 3.99
CA GLY A 109 -8.37 -17.59 4.77
C GLY A 109 -6.95 -17.88 5.27
N ASP A 110 -6.51 -19.14 5.23
CA ASP A 110 -5.16 -19.48 5.68
C ASP A 110 -4.11 -18.75 4.85
N ASP A 111 -3.13 -18.17 5.54
CA ASP A 111 -2.00 -17.50 4.89
C ASP A 111 -0.95 -18.55 4.53
N VAL A 112 -0.63 -18.66 3.25
CA VAL A 112 0.34 -19.62 2.75
C VAL A 112 1.59 -18.92 2.17
N THR A 113 1.76 -17.66 2.48
CA THR A 113 2.86 -16.86 1.95
C THR A 113 4.23 -17.50 2.23
N GLU A 114 4.48 -17.85 3.49
CA GLU A 114 5.76 -18.46 3.88
C GLU A 114 5.97 -19.83 3.26
N TRP A 115 4.90 -20.66 3.24
CA TRP A 115 4.97 -22.00 2.66
C TRP A 115 5.43 -21.97 1.21
N LEU A 116 5.00 -20.93 0.47
CA LEU A 116 5.32 -20.81 -0.96
C LEU A 116 6.61 -20.03 -1.21
N GLY A 117 7.23 -19.49 -0.16
CA GLY A 117 8.43 -18.68 -0.31
C GLY A 117 8.17 -17.34 -0.98
N ILE A 118 6.93 -16.86 -0.90
CA ILE A 118 6.53 -15.59 -1.51
C ILE A 118 6.98 -14.44 -0.61
N GLN A 119 7.49 -13.38 -1.22
CA GLN A 119 7.92 -12.16 -0.53
C GLN A 119 7.15 -10.98 -1.09
N LYS A 120 7.03 -9.93 -0.31
CA LYS A 120 6.53 -8.66 -0.82
C LYS A 120 7.64 -8.00 -1.62
N TRP A 121 7.38 -7.69 -2.88
CA TRP A 121 8.32 -6.94 -3.69
C TRP A 121 8.25 -5.47 -3.32
N GLU A 122 9.41 -4.87 -3.13
CA GLU A 122 9.51 -3.44 -2.86
C GLU A 122 10.54 -2.85 -3.81
N ALA A 123 10.22 -1.68 -4.35
CA ALA A 123 11.12 -0.99 -5.26
C ALA A 123 12.43 -0.63 -4.53
N PRO A 124 13.55 -0.63 -5.23
CA PRO A 124 14.80 -0.13 -4.64
C PRO A 124 14.62 1.30 -4.16
N ILE A 125 15.28 1.63 -3.06
CA ILE A 125 15.25 3.00 -2.53
C ILE A 125 15.93 3.92 -3.54
N PRO A 126 15.27 4.99 -4.00
CA PRO A 126 15.91 5.94 -4.92
C PRO A 126 17.19 6.51 -4.30
N ALA A 127 18.20 6.74 -5.13
CA ALA A 127 19.49 7.25 -4.64
C ALA A 127 19.34 8.57 -3.89
N CYS A 128 18.42 9.43 -4.31
CA CYS A 128 18.19 10.71 -3.65
C CYS A 128 17.60 10.56 -2.25
N LEU A 129 17.05 9.39 -1.93
CA LEU A 129 16.45 9.12 -0.62
C LEU A 129 17.39 8.34 0.31
N ALA A 130 18.57 7.95 -0.18
CA ALA A 130 19.53 7.24 0.66
C ALA A 130 20.02 8.16 1.79
N GLY A 131 20.24 7.58 2.96
CA GLY A 131 20.71 8.35 4.10
C GLY A 131 21.22 7.43 5.19
N SER A 132 21.95 8.03 6.13
CA SER A 132 22.45 7.28 7.28
C SER A 132 21.31 6.98 8.24
N VAL A 133 21.35 5.78 8.80
CA VAL A 133 20.29 5.27 9.67
C VAL A 133 20.67 5.55 11.13
N ARG A 134 19.74 6.11 11.90
CA ARG A 134 19.86 6.23 13.34
C ARG A 134 19.34 4.96 14.02
N GLY A 135 18.29 4.39 13.46
CA GLY A 135 17.70 3.16 13.98
C GLY A 135 16.54 2.69 13.14
N ALA A 136 15.85 1.68 13.64
CA ALA A 136 14.60 1.21 13.02
C ALA A 136 13.51 2.26 13.24
N PHE A 137 12.48 2.20 12.43
CA PHE A 137 11.28 3.02 12.61
C PHE A 137 10.77 2.79 14.05
N PRO A 138 10.43 3.85 14.79
CA PRO A 138 10.02 3.69 16.20
C PRO A 138 8.83 2.74 16.34
N SER A 139 8.96 1.76 17.22
CA SER A 139 7.92 0.73 17.40
C SER A 139 6.63 1.29 18.01
N TRP A 140 6.72 2.46 18.63
CA TRP A 140 5.57 3.10 19.28
C TRP A 140 4.81 4.07 18.36
N ILE A 141 5.19 4.12 17.07
CA ILE A 141 4.45 4.85 16.04
C ILE A 141 4.04 3.82 14.97
N PRO A 142 2.76 3.77 14.57
CA PRO A 142 2.37 2.87 13.49
C PRO A 142 3.04 3.27 12.17
N LYS A 143 3.45 2.28 11.38
CA LYS A 143 3.95 2.54 10.03
C LYS A 143 2.77 2.94 9.13
N THR A 144 3.10 3.54 8.00
CA THR A 144 2.10 4.13 7.10
C THR A 144 1.46 3.13 6.14
N THR A 145 1.48 1.85 6.46
CA THR A 145 0.86 0.82 5.61
C THR A 145 -0.66 0.95 5.65
N GLN A 146 -1.27 1.16 4.50
CA GLN A 146 -2.73 1.28 4.38
C GLN A 146 -3.28 0.03 3.71
N GLU A 147 -4.38 -0.50 4.25
CA GLU A 147 -5.03 -1.68 3.68
C GLU A 147 -5.79 -1.31 2.41
N ARG A 148 -5.76 -2.21 1.45
CA ARG A 148 -6.47 -2.00 0.18
C ARG A 148 -7.96 -2.26 0.38
N VAL A 149 -8.78 -1.40 -0.19
CA VAL A 149 -10.24 -1.51 -0.05
C VAL A 149 -10.76 -2.85 -0.59
N GLN A 150 -10.09 -3.43 -1.57
CA GLN A 150 -10.47 -4.74 -2.10
C GLN A 150 -10.41 -5.85 -1.04
N ASN A 151 -9.60 -5.65 0.00
CA ASN A 151 -9.52 -6.59 1.11
C ASN A 151 -10.56 -6.30 2.21
N LEU A 152 -11.29 -5.20 2.09
CA LEU A 152 -12.19 -4.71 3.14
C LEU A 152 -13.65 -4.66 2.68
N VAL A 153 -14.03 -5.50 1.73
CA VAL A 153 -15.38 -5.45 1.14
C VAL A 153 -16.46 -5.63 2.20
N THR A 154 -16.27 -6.61 3.09
CA THR A 154 -17.22 -6.89 4.17
C THR A 154 -17.27 -5.74 5.16
N GLU A 155 -16.10 -5.25 5.56
CA GLU A 155 -15.98 -4.17 6.54
C GLU A 155 -16.59 -2.88 6.01
N VAL A 156 -16.31 -2.55 4.74
CA VAL A 156 -16.89 -1.35 4.13
C VAL A 156 -18.40 -1.44 4.06
N ALA A 157 -18.94 -2.61 3.68
CA ALA A 157 -20.39 -2.79 3.63
C ALA A 157 -21.02 -2.58 5.00
N GLU A 158 -20.37 -3.11 6.05
CA GLU A 158 -20.87 -2.94 7.42
C GLU A 158 -20.78 -1.48 7.87
N TRP A 159 -19.69 -0.79 7.58
CA TRP A 159 -19.51 0.63 7.94
C TRP A 159 -20.57 1.50 7.26
N VAL A 160 -20.86 1.23 5.98
CA VAL A 160 -21.90 1.95 5.24
C VAL A 160 -23.25 1.71 5.90
N LYS A 161 -23.55 0.45 6.27
CA LYS A 161 -24.80 0.08 6.93
C LYS A 161 -24.95 0.81 8.28
N GLN A 162 -23.83 1.00 8.98
CA GLN A 162 -23.83 1.74 10.25
C GLN A 162 -23.89 3.24 10.07
N GLY A 163 -23.83 3.73 8.85
CA GLY A 163 -23.88 5.16 8.56
C GLY A 163 -22.60 5.91 8.89
N LEU A 164 -21.46 5.22 8.90
CA LEU A 164 -20.20 5.89 9.19
C LEU A 164 -19.81 6.83 8.06
N GLU A 165 -19.24 7.94 8.43
CA GLU A 165 -18.76 8.94 7.49
C GLU A 165 -17.34 8.64 7.04
N PHE A 166 -17.05 8.95 5.80
CA PHE A 166 -15.75 8.70 5.19
C PHE A 166 -15.15 9.96 4.61
N GLU A 167 -13.85 10.07 4.71
CA GLU A 167 -13.10 11.06 3.95
C GLU A 167 -12.35 10.33 2.84
N VAL A 168 -12.34 10.92 1.66
CA VAL A 168 -11.58 10.40 0.52
C VAL A 168 -10.49 11.39 0.17
N THR A 169 -9.24 10.95 0.23
CA THR A 169 -8.09 11.78 -0.09
C THR A 169 -7.31 11.17 -1.26
N GLU A 170 -6.50 11.99 -1.88
CA GLU A 170 -5.59 11.49 -2.92
C GLU A 170 -4.45 10.71 -2.30
N LYS A 171 -4.20 9.53 -2.84
CA LYS A 171 -3.00 8.77 -2.50
C LYS A 171 -1.88 9.21 -3.42
N LEU A 172 -1.07 10.13 -2.94
CA LEU A 172 0.08 10.60 -3.70
C LEU A 172 1.10 9.47 -3.89
N ASP A 173 1.83 9.53 -4.98
CA ASP A 173 2.80 8.50 -5.34
C ASP A 173 4.20 9.05 -5.12
N GLY A 174 4.77 8.75 -3.99
CA GLY A 174 6.08 9.25 -3.60
C GLY A 174 6.76 8.28 -2.65
N SER A 175 7.22 8.81 -1.53
CA SER A 175 7.86 8.02 -0.48
C SER A 175 7.30 8.41 0.89
N SER A 176 6.97 7.42 1.68
CA SER A 176 6.45 7.65 3.03
C SER A 176 7.47 8.40 3.89
N MET A 177 6.99 9.39 4.63
CA MET A 177 7.82 10.18 5.54
C MET A 177 7.04 10.42 6.83
N THR A 178 7.69 10.19 7.97
CA THR A 178 7.13 10.45 9.30
C THR A 178 8.06 11.42 10.04
N VAL A 179 7.48 12.43 10.66
CA VAL A 179 8.22 13.34 11.54
C VAL A 179 7.55 13.30 12.91
N TYR A 180 8.32 13.11 13.97
CA TYR A 180 7.74 12.98 15.29
C TYR A 180 8.46 13.85 16.31
N CYS A 181 7.72 14.23 17.34
CA CYS A 181 8.24 14.86 18.56
C CYS A 181 7.59 14.18 19.75
N PHE A 182 8.41 13.90 20.72
CA PHE A 182 8.00 13.21 21.94
C PHE A 182 8.74 13.82 23.12
N GLN A 183 8.01 14.05 24.18
CA GLN A 183 8.61 14.53 25.43
C GLN A 183 7.85 13.89 26.60
N GLN A 184 8.59 13.26 27.48
CA GLN A 184 8.03 12.69 28.70
C GLN A 184 9.02 12.89 29.83
N ASP A 185 8.61 13.63 30.85
CA ASP A 185 9.46 13.97 31.98
C ASP A 185 10.74 14.68 31.50
N ASP A 186 11.90 14.11 31.77
CA ASP A 186 13.17 14.66 31.32
C ASP A 186 13.66 14.06 30.01
N ASP A 187 12.89 13.16 29.42
CA ASP A 187 13.25 12.50 28.18
C ASP A 187 12.52 13.16 27.01
N SER A 188 13.27 13.52 25.99
CA SER A 188 12.68 14.09 24.79
C SER A 188 13.40 13.55 23.57
N ASP A 189 12.63 13.32 22.53
CA ASP A 189 13.20 12.86 21.25
C ASP A 189 12.37 13.42 20.11
N SER A 190 13.03 13.61 19.00
CA SER A 190 12.37 13.97 17.74
C SER A 190 13.15 13.32 16.62
N GLY A 191 12.48 13.11 15.53
CA GLY A 191 13.13 12.45 14.41
C GLY A 191 12.38 12.57 13.13
N VAL A 192 13.06 12.14 12.07
CA VAL A 192 12.54 12.09 10.72
C VAL A 192 12.78 10.68 10.18
N CYS A 193 11.72 10.04 9.73
CA CYS A 193 11.77 8.65 9.30
C CYS A 193 11.38 8.50 7.84
N SER A 194 12.05 7.59 7.15
CA SER A 194 11.55 7.02 5.91
C SER A 194 10.50 5.96 6.25
N ARG A 195 10.08 5.16 5.28
CA ARG A 195 9.05 4.14 5.51
C ARG A 195 9.40 3.16 6.65
N ASN A 196 10.67 2.76 6.74
CA ASN A 196 11.09 1.69 7.66
C ASN A 196 12.21 2.08 8.62
N LEU A 197 12.75 3.27 8.49
CA LEU A 197 13.98 3.64 9.20
C LEU A 197 13.86 5.03 9.80
N ASP A 198 14.42 5.17 11.00
CA ASP A 198 14.64 6.46 11.64
C ASP A 198 16.00 6.98 11.14
N LEU A 199 16.00 8.16 10.55
CA LEU A 199 17.17 8.66 9.83
C LEU A 199 18.02 9.58 10.70
N LYS A 200 19.33 9.41 10.62
CA LYS A 200 20.28 10.30 11.28
C LYS A 200 20.14 11.70 10.69
N ARG A 201 20.17 12.73 11.54
CA ARG A 201 20.07 14.11 11.07
C ARG A 201 21.22 14.43 10.12
N ASP A 202 20.86 14.91 8.95
CA ASP A 202 21.81 15.24 7.89
C ASP A 202 21.17 16.26 6.97
N GLU A 203 21.74 17.43 6.91
CA GLU A 203 21.21 18.53 6.09
C GLU A 203 21.26 18.24 4.59
N ASN A 204 21.99 17.20 4.20
CA ASN A 204 22.05 16.77 2.79
C ASN A 204 21.08 15.63 2.47
N ASN A 205 20.43 15.04 3.49
CA ASN A 205 19.43 14.00 3.30
C ASN A 205 18.12 14.64 2.86
N THR A 206 17.47 14.09 1.84
CA THR A 206 16.26 14.68 1.26
C THR A 206 15.13 14.82 2.29
N PHE A 207 14.91 13.79 3.12
CA PHE A 207 13.87 13.84 4.16
C PHE A 207 14.17 14.96 5.15
N TRP A 208 15.38 15.01 5.65
CA TRP A 208 15.79 16.04 6.61
C TRP A 208 15.77 17.44 6.01
N LYS A 209 16.18 17.58 4.72
CA LYS A 209 16.12 18.88 4.05
C LYS A 209 14.72 19.46 4.09
N VAL A 210 13.73 18.64 3.76
CA VAL A 210 12.31 19.09 3.74
C VAL A 210 11.85 19.38 5.18
N ALA A 211 12.17 18.51 6.14
CA ALA A 211 11.80 18.73 7.54
C ALA A 211 12.39 20.02 8.09
N ILE A 212 13.64 20.31 7.76
CA ILE A 212 14.32 21.54 8.20
C ILE A 212 13.73 22.76 7.49
N ARG A 213 13.59 22.72 6.19
CA ARG A 213 13.04 23.83 5.40
C ARG A 213 11.64 24.21 5.86
N GLU A 214 10.80 23.22 6.09
CA GLU A 214 9.41 23.44 6.50
C GLU A 214 9.27 23.58 8.02
N GLN A 215 10.36 23.45 8.77
CA GLN A 215 10.38 23.55 10.24
C GLN A 215 9.40 22.59 10.90
N LEU A 216 9.33 21.36 10.40
CA LEU A 216 8.31 20.39 10.84
C LEU A 216 8.45 20.02 12.31
N ILE A 217 9.69 19.82 12.79
CA ILE A 217 9.91 19.47 14.19
C ILE A 217 9.49 20.63 15.09
N GLU A 218 9.93 21.85 14.75
CA GLU A 218 9.60 23.06 15.53
C GLU A 218 8.08 23.27 15.55
N LYS A 219 7.41 23.04 14.43
CA LYS A 219 5.94 23.14 14.35
C LYS A 219 5.28 22.15 15.30
N LEU A 220 5.75 20.90 15.32
CA LEU A 220 5.21 19.90 16.25
C LEU A 220 5.47 20.30 17.70
N GLN A 221 6.67 20.77 18.01
CA GLN A 221 7.02 21.22 19.36
C GLN A 221 6.10 22.34 19.83
N SER A 222 5.71 23.23 18.93
CA SER A 222 4.84 24.36 19.26
C SER A 222 3.46 23.94 19.74
N THR A 223 3.02 22.72 19.42
CA THR A 223 1.72 22.23 19.87
C THR A 223 1.71 21.83 21.34
N GLY A 224 2.86 21.57 21.92
CA GLY A 224 2.97 21.05 23.29
C GLY A 224 2.48 19.61 23.42
N LYS A 225 2.23 18.93 22.31
CA LYS A 225 1.74 17.55 22.30
C LYS A 225 2.78 16.60 21.70
N ASN A 226 2.67 15.34 22.06
CA ASN A 226 3.52 14.28 21.50
C ASN A 226 2.85 13.75 20.25
N LEU A 227 3.35 14.16 19.09
CA LEU A 227 2.70 13.86 17.82
C LEU A 227 3.69 13.30 16.82
N ALA A 228 3.17 12.44 15.94
CA ALA A 228 3.87 12.02 14.73
C ALA A 228 3.00 12.42 13.53
N ILE A 229 3.57 13.23 12.65
CA ILE A 229 2.90 13.54 11.38
C ILE A 229 3.42 12.61 10.31
N GLN A 230 2.53 12.08 9.51
CA GLN A 230 2.85 11.12 8.46
C GLN A 230 2.32 11.64 7.14
N GLY A 231 3.14 11.53 6.11
CA GLY A 231 2.77 12.06 4.82
C GLY A 231 3.61 11.46 3.70
N GLU A 232 3.39 12.00 2.52
CA GLU A 232 4.11 11.57 1.33
C GLU A 232 5.11 12.63 0.92
N LEU A 233 6.34 12.20 0.74
CA LEU A 233 7.42 13.04 0.18
C LEU A 233 7.42 12.82 -1.33
N ILE A 234 7.24 13.88 -2.10
CA ILE A 234 7.21 13.80 -3.56
C ILE A 234 8.21 14.78 -4.15
N GLY A 235 8.60 14.54 -5.39
CA GLY A 235 9.49 15.46 -6.11
C GLY A 235 10.54 14.78 -6.95
N GLU A 236 11.57 15.54 -7.25
CA GLU A 236 12.62 15.13 -8.18
C GLU A 236 13.30 13.84 -7.73
N GLY A 237 13.41 12.88 -8.63
CA GLY A 237 14.05 11.60 -8.37
C GLY A 237 13.17 10.60 -7.64
N ILE A 238 11.94 10.97 -7.26
CA ILE A 238 11.02 10.09 -6.52
C ILE A 238 9.86 9.70 -7.44
N GLN A 239 9.69 8.40 -7.69
CA GLN A 239 8.60 7.84 -8.49
C GLN A 239 8.38 8.56 -9.82
N GLY A 240 9.51 8.95 -10.46
CA GLY A 240 9.45 9.63 -11.75
C GLY A 240 8.93 11.05 -11.70
N ASN A 241 8.82 11.61 -10.51
CA ASN A 241 8.35 12.99 -10.31
C ASN A 241 7.07 13.27 -11.12
N ARG A 242 6.07 12.41 -10.98
CA ARG A 242 4.87 12.49 -11.82
C ARG A 242 4.07 13.78 -11.61
N TYR A 243 4.35 14.52 -10.54
CA TYR A 243 3.67 15.79 -10.26
C TYR A 243 4.43 16.99 -10.81
N GLY A 244 5.63 16.75 -11.34
CA GLY A 244 6.42 17.78 -12.01
C GLY A 244 6.86 18.92 -11.09
N ILE A 245 7.08 18.65 -9.81
CA ILE A 245 7.49 19.72 -8.90
C ILE A 245 9.01 19.87 -8.87
N ARG A 246 9.47 21.10 -8.61
CA ARG A 246 10.89 21.36 -8.38
C ARG A 246 11.23 21.03 -6.94
N GLY A 247 12.37 20.36 -6.76
CA GLY A 247 12.80 19.96 -5.43
C GLY A 247 11.87 18.91 -4.85
N HIS A 248 11.52 19.07 -3.58
CA HIS A 248 10.72 18.08 -2.85
C HIS A 248 9.74 18.78 -1.94
N ASP A 249 8.56 18.15 -1.77
CA ASP A 249 7.52 18.63 -0.86
C ASP A 249 6.95 17.48 -0.05
N PHE A 250 6.56 17.81 1.18
CA PHE A 250 5.88 16.89 2.09
C PHE A 250 4.39 17.22 2.12
N PHE A 251 3.53 16.20 1.96
CA PHE A 251 2.08 16.36 2.03
C PHE A 251 1.52 15.43 3.10
N LEU A 252 0.92 16.04 4.11
CA LEU A 252 0.39 15.34 5.28
C LEU A 252 -0.83 14.49 4.92
N PHE A 253 -0.90 13.25 5.44
CA PHE A 253 -2.11 12.43 5.33
C PHE A 253 -2.59 11.82 6.65
N ASP A 254 -1.74 11.74 7.68
CA ASP A 254 -2.14 11.24 9.00
C ASP A 254 -1.40 11.96 10.10
N VAL A 255 -2.05 12.09 11.26
CA VAL A 255 -1.42 12.56 12.49
C VAL A 255 -1.72 11.52 13.58
N TYR A 256 -0.67 11.04 14.21
CA TYR A 256 -0.79 10.07 15.30
C TYR A 256 -0.47 10.76 16.62
N ASP A 257 -1.39 10.66 17.58
CA ASP A 257 -1.19 11.17 18.92
C ASP A 257 -0.47 10.09 19.72
N ILE A 258 0.79 10.32 20.01
CA ILE A 258 1.64 9.32 20.65
C ILE A 258 1.18 9.06 22.09
N THR A 259 0.78 10.11 22.81
CA THR A 259 0.29 9.97 24.18
C THR A 259 -1.00 9.19 24.25
N GLU A 260 -1.96 9.55 23.37
CA GLU A 260 -3.28 8.91 23.36
C GLU A 260 -3.30 7.56 22.63
N GLY A 261 -2.28 7.26 21.84
CA GLY A 261 -2.18 6.01 21.12
C GLY A 261 -3.23 5.88 20.01
N ARG A 262 -3.59 6.97 19.36
CA ARG A 262 -4.61 6.95 18.31
C ARG A 262 -4.36 8.04 17.27
N TYR A 263 -4.93 7.83 16.10
CA TYR A 263 -4.87 8.83 15.04
C TYR A 263 -5.85 9.97 15.31
N PHE A 264 -5.48 11.14 14.83
CA PHE A 264 -6.42 12.27 14.74
C PHE A 264 -7.57 11.91 13.80
N THR A 265 -8.75 12.45 14.06
CA THR A 265 -9.84 12.40 13.09
C THR A 265 -9.46 13.23 11.86
N PRO A 266 -10.12 13.01 10.71
CA PRO A 266 -9.86 13.85 9.53
C PRO A 266 -9.97 15.35 9.81
N GLU A 267 -11.00 15.76 10.57
CA GLU A 267 -11.18 17.17 10.91
C GLU A 267 -10.02 17.69 11.76
N GLN A 268 -9.63 16.95 12.80
CA GLN A 268 -8.50 17.33 13.65
C GLN A 268 -7.21 17.45 12.83
N ARG A 269 -6.99 16.51 11.93
CA ARG A 269 -5.80 16.50 11.07
C ARG A 269 -5.78 17.73 10.15
N ARG A 270 -6.89 18.02 9.48
CA ARG A 270 -6.96 19.19 8.58
C ARG A 270 -6.77 20.49 9.34
N ASN A 271 -7.35 20.58 10.53
CA ASN A 271 -7.18 21.78 11.37
C ASN A 271 -5.73 21.97 11.79
N LEU A 272 -5.06 20.89 12.16
CA LEU A 272 -3.64 20.97 12.51
C LEU A 272 -2.80 21.42 11.31
N ALA A 273 -3.07 20.88 10.13
CA ALA A 273 -2.36 21.26 8.91
C ALA A 273 -2.48 22.76 8.64
N LYS A 274 -3.68 23.30 8.80
CA LYS A 274 -3.91 24.75 8.63
C LYS A 274 -3.17 25.56 9.70
N GLU A 275 -3.33 25.14 10.95
CA GLU A 275 -2.73 25.85 12.09
C GLU A 275 -1.23 25.93 11.99
N LEU A 276 -0.59 24.84 11.55
CA LEU A 276 0.87 24.76 11.45
C LEU A 276 1.40 25.10 10.06
N ASP A 277 0.52 25.43 9.12
CA ASP A 277 0.88 25.69 7.72
C ASP A 277 1.69 24.54 7.15
N ILE A 278 1.10 23.34 7.19
CA ILE A 278 1.67 22.14 6.59
C ILE A 278 0.79 21.74 5.41
N LYS A 279 1.41 21.48 4.26
CA LYS A 279 0.67 21.04 3.08
C LYS A 279 -0.02 19.71 3.37
N HIS A 280 -1.25 19.58 2.89
CA HIS A 280 -2.09 18.39 3.11
C HIS A 280 -2.41 17.76 1.76
N VAL A 281 -2.54 16.44 1.73
CA VAL A 281 -2.97 15.75 0.50
C VAL A 281 -4.34 16.27 0.08
N PRO A 282 -4.65 16.30 -1.23
CA PRO A 282 -5.97 16.75 -1.66
C PRO A 282 -7.10 15.91 -1.06
N VAL A 283 -8.16 16.59 -0.66
CA VAL A 283 -9.36 15.94 -0.11
C VAL A 283 -10.45 16.01 -1.18
N TYR A 284 -10.98 14.87 -1.58
CA TYR A 284 -12.01 14.79 -2.61
C TYR A 284 -13.42 14.72 -2.03
N LEU A 285 -13.55 14.12 -0.85
CA LEU A 285 -14.84 13.94 -0.21
C LEU A 285 -14.63 13.80 1.29
N ASP A 286 -15.40 14.54 2.05
CA ASP A 286 -15.25 14.57 3.51
C ASP A 286 -16.56 14.33 4.27
N ARG A 287 -17.46 13.52 3.73
CA ARG A 287 -18.73 13.18 4.44
C ARG A 287 -19.29 11.84 4.01
N SER A 288 -20.31 11.45 4.73
CA SER A 288 -21.01 10.19 4.48
C SER A 288 -21.63 10.14 3.09
N GLY A 289 -21.90 8.95 2.64
CA GLY A 289 -22.56 8.73 1.36
C GLY A 289 -21.62 8.28 0.25
N VAL A 290 -20.41 7.95 0.57
CA VAL A 290 -19.51 7.31 -0.42
C VAL A 290 -20.02 5.89 -0.67
N ASN A 291 -20.45 5.71 -1.91
CA ASN A 291 -20.86 4.34 -2.26
C ASN A 291 -19.60 3.50 -2.54
N UNK A 292 -19.53 2.58 -1.87
CA UNK A 292 -18.42 1.66 -1.94
C UNK A 292 -18.07 1.20 -3.32
N UNK A 293 -18.93 1.20 -4.07
CA UNK A 293 -18.71 0.94 -5.44
C UNK A 293 -17.91 2.04 -6.09
N UNK A 294 -18.10 2.95 -5.66
CA UNK A 294 -17.37 4.10 -6.07
C UNK A 294 -15.98 4.16 -5.50
N UNK A 295 -15.96 3.67 -4.49
CA UNK A 295 -14.71 3.61 -3.85
C UNK A 295 -13.79 2.61 -4.49
N UNK A 296 -14.31 1.77 -4.91
CA UNK A 296 -13.60 0.77 -5.63
C UNK A 296 -13.19 1.28 -7.00
N UNK A 297 -13.92 1.96 -7.42
CA UNK A 297 -13.64 2.60 -8.66
C UNK A 297 -12.69 3.78 -8.51
N UNK A 298 -12.85 4.23 -7.55
CA UNK A 298 -11.99 5.34 -7.27
C UNK A 298 -10.57 4.91 -6.96
N UNK A 299 -10.56 3.96 -6.53
CA UNK A 299 -9.30 3.42 -6.27
C UNK A 299 -8.57 3.00 -7.51
N UNK A 300 -9.29 2.73 -8.28
CA UNK A 300 -8.78 2.40 -9.55
C UNK A 300 -8.69 3.63 -10.43
N UNK A 301 -9.47 4.31 -10.21
CA UNK A 301 -9.52 5.56 -10.93
C UNK A 301 -8.61 6.60 -10.32
N UNK A 302 -8.49 6.51 -9.26
CA UNK A 302 -7.67 7.44 -8.66
C UNK A 302 -6.26 7.37 -9.12
N UNK A 303 -6.10 6.49 -9.56
CA UNK A 303 -4.86 6.35 -10.16
C UNK A 303 -4.83 6.94 -11.52
N UNK A 304 -5.80 7.06 -11.95
CA UNK A 304 -5.93 7.58 -13.26
C UNK A 304 -6.35 9.02 -13.28
N UNK A 305 -6.90 9.31 -12.49
CA UNK A 305 -7.42 10.61 -12.55
C UNK A 305 -6.48 11.66 -12.04
N UNK A 306 -5.71 11.39 -11.58
CA UNK A 306 -4.87 12.39 -11.14
C UNK A 306 -4.00 12.99 -12.14
N UNK A 307 -4.18 12.84 -12.95
CA UNK A 307 -3.42 13.46 -13.89
C UNK A 307 -4.02 14.62 -14.55
N LYS A 308 -4.95 15.16 -14.03
CA LYS A 308 -5.31 16.40 -14.72
C LYS A 308 -5.57 17.49 -13.71
N GLY A 309 -4.66 18.40 -13.66
CA GLY A 309 -4.92 19.66 -13.01
C GLY A 309 -4.00 20.08 -11.89
N TRP A 310 -2.73 20.26 -12.22
CA TRP A 310 -1.81 21.08 -11.44
C TRP A 310 -1.00 21.94 -12.39
#